data_883b1c644884ec023eea41b3ce4ee52e
#
_entry.id   883b1c644884ec023eea41b3ce4ee52e
#
_cell.length_a   1.000
_cell.length_b   1.000
_cell.length_c   1.000
_cell.angle_alpha   90.00
_cell.angle_beta   90.00
_cell.angle_gamma   90.00
#
_symmetry.space_group_name_H-M   'P 1'
#
loop_
_entity.id
_entity.type
_entity.pdbx_description
1 polymer ?
#
loop_
_entity_poly.entity_id
_entity_poly.type
_entity_poly.pdbx_seq_one_letter_code
_entity_poly.pdbx_strand_id
1 'polypeptide(L)'
;MTQQQQPFDDPQPDEESTLARLYRQLNRVAALREQMRTHPQDQQDRDTLRQWQADRLGRTHRDLLESRRYGPAAQFFLTDLYGPGDCARRDADVMRVMPTAERLLPESGLKVLAQAIELDALSEELDYLMVVALRRSDRMARLNAKAYALAYQEVGEEVRRRHQLQLVNELGMTLDRLARKPLLGATLKLISGPAHLAGLGELFTFVERGYRVCHHMGRANEFLETIASRETAIMQALLAGDDTVLD
;
A
#
# COMPACT_ATOMS: atom_id res chain seq x y z
N MET A 1 26.69 32.29 32.62
CA MET A 1 26.05 32.56 31.34
C MET A 1 25.64 31.21 30.73
N THR A 2 24.40 30.84 30.96
CA THR A 2 23.82 29.55 30.58
C THR A 2 23.19 29.72 29.21
N GLN A 3 23.76 29.11 28.17
CA GLN A 3 23.12 29.05 26.84
C GLN A 3 21.93 28.11 26.93
N GLN A 4 20.73 28.67 26.79
CA GLN A 4 19.49 27.93 26.52
C GLN A 4 19.59 27.38 25.09
N GLN A 5 19.68 26.05 24.97
CA GLN A 5 19.40 25.33 23.74
C GLN A 5 17.93 25.54 23.39
N GLN A 6 17.67 26.18 22.26
CA GLN A 6 16.35 26.23 21.66
C GLN A 6 15.93 24.82 21.26
N PRO A 7 14.69 24.37 21.55
CA PRO A 7 14.17 23.13 21.04
C PRO A 7 14.06 23.24 19.51
N PHE A 8 14.52 22.20 18.82
CA PHE A 8 14.28 22.03 17.39
C PHE A 8 12.75 22.10 17.17
N ASP A 9 12.32 23.12 16.47
CA ASP A 9 10.97 23.27 15.96
C ASP A 9 10.81 22.22 14.85
N ASP A 10 10.13 21.11 15.13
CA ASP A 10 9.67 20.20 14.08
C ASP A 10 8.66 20.96 13.23
N PRO A 11 8.84 21.06 11.91
CA PRO A 11 7.92 21.79 11.06
C PRO A 11 6.52 21.19 11.19
N GLN A 12 5.54 22.07 11.42
CA GLN A 12 4.13 21.71 11.51
C GLN A 12 3.71 20.96 10.22
N PRO A 13 2.90 19.89 10.31
CA PRO A 13 2.57 19.03 9.16
C PRO A 13 1.86 19.76 8.00
N ASP A 14 1.37 20.99 8.20
CA ASP A 14 0.71 21.79 7.18
C ASP A 14 1.66 22.61 6.28
N GLU A 15 2.95 22.68 6.58
CA GLU A 15 3.94 23.47 5.81
C GLU A 15 4.83 22.61 4.88
N GLU A 16 4.75 21.28 4.99
CA GLU A 16 5.61 20.42 4.17
C GLU A 16 5.10 20.34 2.73
N SER A 17 5.97 20.65 1.76
CA SER A 17 5.61 20.52 0.34
C SER A 17 5.30 19.07 -0.04
N THR A 18 4.39 18.87 -1.02
CA THR A 18 4.05 17.54 -1.56
C THR A 18 5.29 16.73 -1.96
N LEU A 19 6.31 17.40 -2.53
CA LEU A 19 7.57 16.76 -2.92
C LEU A 19 8.41 16.34 -1.71
N ALA A 20 8.54 17.19 -0.69
CA ALA A 20 9.28 16.85 0.51
C ALA A 20 8.65 15.63 1.21
N ARG A 21 7.33 15.61 1.35
CA ARG A 21 6.56 14.48 1.88
C ARG A 21 6.81 13.21 1.08
N LEU A 22 6.76 13.28 -0.25
CA LEU A 22 6.99 12.17 -1.15
C LEU A 22 8.40 11.58 -0.97
N TYR A 23 9.45 12.39 -1.00
CA TYR A 23 10.82 11.92 -0.81
C TYR A 23 11.06 11.35 0.59
N ARG A 24 10.47 11.94 1.62
CA ARG A 24 10.55 11.40 2.98
C ARG A 24 9.96 9.99 3.04
N GLN A 25 8.78 9.75 2.46
CA GLN A 25 8.15 8.44 2.44
C GLN A 25 8.93 7.43 1.59
N LEU A 26 9.45 7.83 0.44
CA LEU A 26 10.33 6.97 -0.37
C LEU A 26 11.57 6.51 0.38
N ASN A 27 12.26 7.43 1.05
CA ASN A 27 13.44 7.10 1.84
C ASN A 27 13.09 6.16 3.01
N ARG A 28 11.93 6.34 3.62
CA ARG A 28 11.44 5.51 4.71
C ARG A 28 11.18 4.07 4.25
N VAL A 29 10.48 3.87 3.15
CA VAL A 29 10.26 2.55 2.54
C VAL A 29 11.59 1.91 2.15
N ALA A 30 12.47 2.65 1.49
CA ALA A 30 13.78 2.16 1.06
C ALA A 30 14.63 1.67 2.24
N ALA A 31 14.64 2.42 3.35
CA ALA A 31 15.36 2.05 4.56
C ALA A 31 14.83 0.75 5.20
N LEU A 32 13.49 0.61 5.31
CA LEU A 32 12.86 -0.60 5.83
C LEU A 32 13.15 -1.83 4.95
N ARG A 33 13.03 -1.69 3.64
CA ARG A 33 13.31 -2.79 2.70
C ARG A 33 14.77 -3.18 2.67
N GLU A 34 15.68 -2.22 2.79
CA GLU A 34 17.11 -2.51 2.91
C GLU A 34 17.42 -3.26 4.20
N GLN A 35 16.83 -2.85 5.33
CA GLN A 35 16.94 -3.57 6.59
C GLN A 35 16.47 -5.02 6.45
N MET A 36 15.33 -5.29 5.82
CA MET A 36 14.81 -6.63 5.59
C MET A 36 15.70 -7.44 4.65
N ARG A 37 16.24 -6.81 3.59
CA ARG A 37 17.13 -7.47 2.63
C ARG A 37 18.44 -7.94 3.26
N THR A 38 18.95 -7.20 4.24
CA THR A 38 20.16 -7.58 5.00
C THR A 38 19.93 -8.70 6.01
N HIS A 39 18.66 -9.00 6.31
CA HIS A 39 18.25 -10.05 7.24
C HIS A 39 17.26 -11.01 6.57
N PRO A 40 17.72 -12.09 5.92
CA PRO A 40 16.86 -13.00 5.14
C PRO A 40 15.64 -13.54 5.90
N GLN A 41 15.77 -13.73 7.22
CA GLN A 41 14.66 -14.17 8.06
C GLN A 41 13.56 -13.10 8.14
N ASP A 42 13.91 -11.81 8.16
CA ASP A 42 12.94 -10.72 8.19
C ASP A 42 12.10 -10.69 6.91
N GLN A 43 12.75 -10.89 5.76
CA GLN A 43 12.06 -10.98 4.49
C GLN A 43 11.13 -12.20 4.44
N GLN A 44 11.59 -13.37 4.86
CA GLN A 44 10.78 -14.59 4.86
C GLN A 44 9.55 -14.47 5.76
N ASP A 45 9.69 -13.90 6.94
CA ASP A 45 8.57 -13.72 7.89
C ASP A 45 7.57 -12.67 7.38
N ARG A 46 8.06 -11.60 6.75
CA ARG A 46 7.22 -10.60 6.09
C ARG A 46 6.40 -11.24 4.96
N ASP A 47 7.05 -12.03 4.10
CA ASP A 47 6.37 -12.70 2.98
C ASP A 47 5.33 -13.72 3.49
N THR A 48 5.64 -14.43 4.58
CA THR A 48 4.70 -15.33 5.25
C THR A 48 3.48 -14.57 5.81
N LEU A 49 3.72 -13.43 6.48
CA LEU A 49 2.65 -12.57 6.97
C LEU A 49 1.78 -12.04 5.84
N ARG A 50 2.37 -11.53 4.77
CA ARG A 50 1.65 -10.99 3.61
C ARG A 50 0.84 -12.05 2.88
N GLN A 51 1.39 -13.25 2.72
CA GLN A 51 0.62 -14.35 2.15
C GLN A 51 -0.61 -14.66 2.99
N TRP A 52 -0.45 -14.75 4.31
CA TRP A 52 -1.57 -15.00 5.22
C TRP A 52 -2.63 -13.88 5.14
N GLN A 53 -2.20 -12.62 5.10
CA GLN A 53 -3.09 -11.45 4.93
C GLN A 53 -3.82 -11.48 3.58
N ALA A 54 -3.14 -11.81 2.50
CA ALA A 54 -3.74 -11.94 1.17
C ALA A 54 -4.81 -13.06 1.14
N ASP A 55 -4.52 -14.21 1.74
CA ASP A 55 -5.47 -15.33 1.86
C ASP A 55 -6.70 -14.93 2.70
N ARG A 56 -6.50 -14.21 3.80
CA ARG A 56 -7.59 -13.66 4.62
C ARG A 56 -8.45 -12.68 3.81
N LEU A 57 -7.83 -11.70 3.14
CA LEU A 57 -8.53 -10.75 2.27
C LEU A 57 -9.33 -11.48 1.18
N GLY A 58 -8.74 -12.53 0.57
CA GLY A 58 -9.40 -13.38 -0.42
C GLY A 58 -10.66 -14.07 0.13
N ARG A 59 -10.63 -14.54 1.39
CA ARG A 59 -11.82 -15.11 2.05
C ARG A 59 -12.87 -14.05 2.35
N THR A 60 -12.46 -12.93 2.96
CA THR A 60 -13.35 -11.83 3.34
C THR A 60 -14.08 -11.22 2.15
N HIS A 61 -13.41 -11.14 0.99
CA HIS A 61 -13.91 -10.48 -0.22
C HIS A 61 -14.20 -11.46 -1.36
N ARG A 62 -14.51 -12.71 -1.05
CA ARG A 62 -14.77 -13.76 -2.05
C ARG A 62 -15.84 -13.36 -3.06
N ASP A 63 -16.92 -12.75 -2.60
CA ASP A 63 -18.01 -12.25 -3.45
C ASP A 63 -17.53 -11.20 -4.47
N LEU A 64 -16.60 -10.33 -4.08
CA LEU A 64 -15.99 -9.37 -5.00
C LEU A 64 -15.06 -10.06 -6.00
N LEU A 65 -14.30 -11.08 -5.57
CA LEU A 65 -13.41 -11.86 -6.43
C LEU A 65 -14.20 -12.67 -7.49
N GLU A 66 -15.34 -13.23 -7.10
CA GLU A 66 -16.21 -14.01 -8.00
C GLU A 66 -17.07 -13.14 -8.91
N SER A 67 -17.14 -11.84 -8.64
CA SER A 67 -17.88 -10.88 -9.46
C SER A 67 -17.24 -10.68 -10.85
N ARG A 68 -18.02 -10.81 -11.91
CA ARG A 68 -17.53 -10.49 -13.26
C ARG A 68 -17.05 -9.05 -13.39
N ARG A 69 -17.66 -8.13 -12.66
CA ARG A 69 -17.35 -6.69 -12.67
C ARG A 69 -16.13 -6.37 -11.82
N TYR A 70 -16.07 -6.88 -10.59
CA TYR A 70 -15.08 -6.50 -9.59
C TYR A 70 -13.90 -7.47 -9.52
N GLY A 71 -14.06 -8.71 -9.95
CA GLY A 71 -13.05 -9.77 -9.82
C GLY A 71 -11.67 -9.41 -10.35
N PRO A 72 -11.55 -8.85 -11.57
CA PRO A 72 -10.24 -8.44 -12.08
C PRO A 72 -9.54 -7.37 -11.21
N ALA A 73 -10.31 -6.42 -10.65
CA ALA A 73 -9.76 -5.40 -9.76
C ALA A 73 -9.40 -5.99 -8.39
N ALA A 74 -10.28 -6.81 -7.79
CA ALA A 74 -10.00 -7.51 -6.53
C ALA A 74 -8.76 -8.40 -6.65
N GLN A 75 -8.61 -9.15 -7.74
CA GLN A 75 -7.43 -9.97 -8.00
C GLN A 75 -6.17 -9.10 -8.12
N PHE A 76 -6.21 -7.99 -8.84
CA PHE A 76 -5.08 -7.06 -8.95
C PHE A 76 -4.64 -6.53 -7.58
N PHE A 77 -5.60 -6.16 -6.72
CA PHE A 77 -5.29 -5.74 -5.35
C PHE A 77 -4.56 -6.83 -4.56
N LEU A 78 -5.05 -8.07 -4.62
CA LEU A 78 -4.47 -9.18 -3.87
C LEU A 78 -3.08 -9.60 -4.37
N THR A 79 -2.84 -9.54 -5.69
CA THR A 79 -1.58 -10.04 -6.28
C THR A 79 -0.52 -8.96 -6.44
N ASP A 80 -0.93 -7.77 -6.89
CA ASP A 80 0.02 -6.72 -7.30
C ASP A 80 0.27 -5.67 -6.20
N LEU A 81 -0.67 -5.52 -5.24
CA LEU A 81 -0.54 -4.56 -4.15
C LEU A 81 -0.25 -5.23 -2.79
N TYR A 82 -0.94 -6.33 -2.47
CA TYR A 82 -0.82 -7.02 -1.19
C TYR A 82 -0.05 -8.35 -1.27
N GLY A 83 0.08 -8.92 -2.45
CA GLY A 83 0.72 -10.23 -2.61
C GLY A 83 2.19 -10.24 -2.16
N PRO A 84 2.68 -11.41 -1.73
CA PRO A 84 4.11 -11.61 -1.54
C PRO A 84 4.80 -11.43 -2.89
N GLY A 85 5.75 -10.52 -2.97
CA GLY A 85 6.48 -10.27 -4.20
C GLY A 85 7.65 -9.32 -3.98
N ASP A 86 8.69 -9.52 -4.78
CA ASP A 86 9.81 -8.60 -4.80
C ASP A 86 9.42 -7.33 -5.57
N CYS A 87 9.05 -6.29 -4.82
CA CYS A 87 8.77 -4.97 -5.37
C CYS A 87 10.04 -4.17 -5.67
N ALA A 88 11.24 -4.72 -5.42
CA ALA A 88 12.51 -4.00 -5.50
C ALA A 88 12.76 -3.36 -6.88
N ARG A 89 12.40 -4.06 -7.97
CA ARG A 89 12.52 -3.50 -9.33
C ARG A 89 11.56 -2.35 -9.55
N ARG A 90 10.31 -2.50 -9.14
CA ARG A 90 9.31 -1.43 -9.23
C ARG A 90 9.71 -0.21 -8.40
N ASP A 91 10.26 -0.43 -7.22
CA ASP A 91 10.72 0.65 -6.34
C ASP A 91 11.94 1.38 -6.93
N ALA A 92 12.89 0.63 -7.50
CA ALA A 92 14.01 1.21 -8.22
C ALA A 92 13.55 2.03 -9.45
N ASP A 93 12.50 1.56 -10.16
CA ASP A 93 11.88 2.29 -11.26
C ASP A 93 11.21 3.56 -10.77
N VAL A 94 10.49 3.53 -9.63
CA VAL A 94 9.88 4.72 -9.02
C VAL A 94 10.96 5.76 -8.68
N MET A 95 12.04 5.37 -8.00
CA MET A 95 13.14 6.29 -7.68
C MET A 95 13.79 6.90 -8.92
N ARG A 96 13.95 6.11 -9.98
CA ARG A 96 14.55 6.56 -11.25
C ARG A 96 13.65 7.53 -12.01
N VAL A 97 12.33 7.32 -11.96
CA VAL A 97 11.37 8.16 -12.68
C VAL A 97 11.04 9.46 -11.96
N MET A 98 11.30 9.55 -10.66
CA MET A 98 10.94 10.71 -9.83
C MET A 98 11.36 12.06 -10.41
N PRO A 99 12.63 12.31 -10.84
CA PRO A 99 13.01 13.60 -11.39
C PRO A 99 12.26 13.98 -12.67
N THR A 100 11.80 12.96 -13.43
CA THR A 100 10.98 13.15 -14.62
C THR A 100 9.51 13.40 -14.24
N ALA A 101 8.99 12.67 -13.27
CA ALA A 101 7.64 12.83 -12.75
C ALA A 101 7.42 14.24 -12.20
N GLU A 102 8.37 14.78 -11.45
CA GLU A 102 8.33 16.17 -10.92
C GLU A 102 8.19 17.24 -12.01
N ARG A 103 8.82 17.00 -13.17
CA ARG A 103 8.79 17.97 -14.28
C ARG A 103 7.52 17.84 -15.12
N LEU A 104 6.96 16.64 -15.24
CA LEU A 104 5.91 16.33 -16.20
C LEU A 104 4.53 16.19 -15.57
N LEU A 105 4.44 15.80 -14.30
CA LEU A 105 3.16 15.63 -13.62
C LEU A 105 2.64 16.98 -13.10
N PRO A 106 1.35 17.26 -13.30
CA PRO A 106 0.71 18.36 -12.58
C PRO A 106 0.69 18.06 -11.07
N GLU A 107 0.51 19.09 -10.25
CA GLU A 107 0.46 18.96 -8.79
C GLU A 107 -0.53 17.88 -8.32
N SER A 108 -1.68 17.75 -9.00
CA SER A 108 -2.66 16.70 -8.71
C SER A 108 -2.11 15.28 -8.94
N GLY A 109 -1.25 15.09 -9.94
CA GLY A 109 -0.57 13.82 -10.20
C GLY A 109 0.49 13.50 -9.15
N LEU A 110 1.25 14.50 -8.74
CA LEU A 110 2.23 14.36 -7.66
C LEU A 110 1.56 14.03 -6.32
N LYS A 111 0.39 14.62 -6.02
CA LYS A 111 -0.40 14.28 -4.83
C LYS A 111 -0.83 12.81 -4.82
N VAL A 112 -1.30 12.29 -5.95
CA VAL A 112 -1.67 10.86 -6.09
C VAL A 112 -0.48 9.96 -5.86
N LEU A 113 0.67 10.30 -6.45
CA LEU A 113 1.90 9.54 -6.27
C LEU A 113 2.36 9.57 -4.80
N ALA A 114 2.32 10.74 -4.16
CA ALA A 114 2.66 10.88 -2.75
C ALA A 114 1.74 10.04 -1.84
N GLN A 115 0.43 10.02 -2.10
CA GLN A 115 -0.52 9.17 -1.36
C GLN A 115 -0.25 7.68 -1.56
N ALA A 116 0.09 7.25 -2.79
CA ALA A 116 0.40 5.86 -3.07
C ALA A 116 1.67 5.39 -2.33
N ILE A 117 2.71 6.23 -2.32
CA ILE A 117 3.96 5.95 -1.61
C ILE A 117 3.76 6.00 -0.09
N GLU A 118 2.94 6.91 0.41
CA GLU A 118 2.58 6.96 1.83
C GLU A 118 1.84 5.69 2.27
N LEU A 119 0.88 5.22 1.47
CA LEU A 119 0.18 3.97 1.74
C LEU A 119 1.14 2.78 1.78
N ASP A 120 2.08 2.72 0.84
CA ASP A 120 3.10 1.68 0.78
C ASP A 120 4.02 1.72 2.02
N ALA A 121 4.52 2.90 2.39
CA ALA A 121 5.35 3.09 3.58
C ALA A 121 4.63 2.67 4.86
N LEU A 122 3.39 3.12 5.03
CA LEU A 122 2.58 2.82 6.20
C LEU A 122 2.27 1.32 6.29
N SER A 123 2.01 0.66 5.16
CA SER A 123 1.77 -0.78 5.11
C SER A 123 3.01 -1.58 5.49
N GLU A 124 4.19 -1.22 4.96
CA GLU A 124 5.46 -1.88 5.32
C GLU A 124 5.77 -1.76 6.81
N GLU A 125 5.52 -0.59 7.41
CA GLU A 125 5.78 -0.38 8.83
C GLU A 125 4.83 -1.16 9.73
N LEU A 126 3.53 -1.17 9.38
CA LEU A 126 2.56 -1.96 10.12
C LEU A 126 2.84 -3.46 10.02
N ASP A 127 3.25 -3.95 8.84
CA ASP A 127 3.67 -5.33 8.66
C ASP A 127 4.92 -5.66 9.46
N TYR A 128 5.91 -4.76 9.49
CA TYR A 128 7.11 -4.93 10.31
C TYR A 128 6.77 -5.04 11.81
N LEU A 129 5.90 -4.18 12.32
CA LEU A 129 5.44 -4.25 13.71
C LEU A 129 4.72 -5.58 14.01
N MET A 130 3.91 -6.08 13.08
CA MET A 130 3.24 -7.38 13.20
C MET A 130 4.25 -8.53 13.24
N VAL A 131 5.27 -8.53 12.37
CA VAL A 131 6.34 -9.54 12.38
C VAL A 131 7.08 -9.53 13.71
N VAL A 132 7.44 -8.35 14.24
CA VAL A 132 8.11 -8.22 15.54
C VAL A 132 7.25 -8.80 16.67
N ALA A 133 5.96 -8.49 16.72
CA ALA A 133 5.04 -9.00 17.74
C ALA A 133 4.86 -10.53 17.64
N LEU A 134 4.70 -11.06 16.43
CA LEU A 134 4.58 -12.51 16.19
C LEU A 134 5.83 -13.28 16.59
N ARG A 135 7.04 -12.75 16.32
CA ARG A 135 8.31 -13.34 16.75
C ARG A 135 8.48 -13.32 18.26
N ARG A 136 8.23 -12.16 18.87
CA ARG A 136 8.37 -11.99 20.33
C ARG A 136 7.51 -12.98 21.11
N SER A 137 6.38 -13.37 20.54
CA SER A 137 5.43 -14.31 21.13
C SER A 137 5.59 -15.75 20.62
N ASP A 138 6.63 -16.07 19.83
CA ASP A 138 6.89 -17.38 19.20
C ASP A 138 5.71 -17.93 18.38
N ARG A 139 4.98 -17.01 17.71
CA ARG A 139 3.78 -17.34 16.93
C ARG A 139 4.00 -17.30 15.42
N MET A 140 5.15 -16.79 14.95
CA MET A 140 5.43 -16.63 13.53
C MET A 140 5.38 -17.96 12.78
N ALA A 141 5.99 -19.01 13.33
CA ALA A 141 6.02 -20.36 12.72
C ALA A 141 4.64 -21.05 12.71
N ARG A 142 3.66 -20.55 13.46
CA ARG A 142 2.30 -21.11 13.59
C ARG A 142 1.24 -20.03 13.35
N LEU A 143 1.49 -19.17 12.37
CA LEU A 143 0.57 -18.07 12.05
C LEU A 143 -0.81 -18.62 11.67
N ASN A 144 -1.83 -18.19 12.42
CA ASN A 144 -3.24 -18.51 12.25
C ASN A 144 -4.09 -17.32 12.73
N ALA A 145 -5.43 -17.41 12.64
CA ALA A 145 -6.35 -16.34 13.02
C ALA A 145 -6.09 -15.84 14.44
N LYS A 146 -5.98 -16.75 15.43
CA LYS A 146 -5.72 -16.39 16.82
C LYS A 146 -4.35 -15.73 17.02
N ALA A 147 -3.29 -16.27 16.41
CA ALA A 147 -1.95 -15.70 16.51
C ALA A 147 -1.90 -14.29 15.90
N TYR A 148 -2.55 -14.11 14.76
CA TYR A 148 -2.67 -12.82 14.08
C TYR A 148 -3.45 -11.81 14.94
N ALA A 149 -4.63 -12.18 15.46
CA ALA A 149 -5.45 -11.30 16.28
C ALA A 149 -4.73 -10.83 17.54
N LEU A 150 -4.02 -11.74 18.24
CA LEU A 150 -3.23 -11.38 19.42
C LEU A 150 -2.08 -10.42 19.08
N ALA A 151 -1.36 -10.66 17.98
CA ALA A 151 -0.32 -9.74 17.53
C ALA A 151 -0.90 -8.39 17.09
N TYR A 152 -2.05 -8.40 16.43
CA TYR A 152 -2.76 -7.20 15.99
C TYR A 152 -3.17 -6.33 17.18
N GLN A 153 -3.72 -6.94 18.23
CA GLN A 153 -4.10 -6.28 19.46
C GLN A 153 -2.87 -5.73 20.23
N GLU A 154 -1.79 -6.51 20.28
CA GLU A 154 -0.53 -6.10 20.92
C GLU A 154 0.11 -4.90 20.20
N VAL A 155 0.15 -4.90 18.88
CA VAL A 155 0.65 -3.78 18.07
C VAL A 155 -0.25 -2.57 18.21
N GLY A 156 -1.59 -2.78 18.21
CA GLY A 156 -2.57 -1.70 18.28
C GLY A 156 -2.50 -0.80 17.04
N GLU A 157 -1.92 0.41 17.20
CA GLU A 157 -1.72 1.41 16.12
C GLU A 157 -3.04 1.81 15.42
N GLU A 158 -4.14 1.92 16.16
CA GLU A 158 -5.48 2.17 15.60
C GLU A 158 -5.51 3.38 14.67
N VAL A 159 -4.91 4.50 15.07
CA VAL A 159 -4.89 5.73 14.28
C VAL A 159 -4.22 5.50 12.91
N ARG A 160 -3.07 4.82 12.92
CA ARG A 160 -2.32 4.52 11.69
C ARG A 160 -3.05 3.51 10.80
N ARG A 161 -3.71 2.51 11.37
CA ARG A 161 -4.52 1.53 10.61
C ARG A 161 -5.76 2.20 10.00
N ARG A 162 -6.42 3.08 10.73
CA ARG A 162 -7.54 3.88 10.21
C ARG A 162 -7.09 4.78 9.06
N HIS A 163 -5.93 5.41 9.20
CA HIS A 163 -5.34 6.21 8.14
C HIS A 163 -4.99 5.38 6.91
N GLN A 164 -4.46 4.16 7.08
CA GLN A 164 -4.21 3.22 5.98
C GLN A 164 -5.49 2.91 5.18
N LEU A 165 -6.59 2.58 5.86
CA LEU A 165 -7.89 2.32 5.21
C LEU A 165 -8.43 3.56 4.49
N GLN A 166 -8.25 4.72 5.07
CA GLN A 166 -8.63 6.00 4.44
C GLN A 166 -7.82 6.24 3.15
N LEU A 167 -6.50 6.06 3.19
CA LEU A 167 -5.63 6.17 2.01
C LEU A 167 -6.03 5.19 0.89
N VAL A 168 -6.36 3.94 1.23
CA VAL A 168 -6.86 2.95 0.26
C VAL A 168 -8.11 3.47 -0.45
N ASN A 169 -9.08 3.98 0.31
CA ASN A 169 -10.33 4.50 -0.25
C ASN A 169 -10.10 5.74 -1.12
N GLU A 170 -9.36 6.73 -0.62
CA GLU A 170 -9.10 7.99 -1.33
C GLU A 170 -8.31 7.76 -2.62
N LEU A 171 -7.27 6.91 -2.56
CA LEU A 171 -6.46 6.54 -3.72
C LEU A 171 -7.31 5.79 -4.74
N GLY A 172 -8.11 4.81 -4.30
CA GLY A 172 -9.02 4.06 -5.16
C GLY A 172 -10.02 4.95 -5.90
N MET A 173 -10.64 5.90 -5.19
CA MET A 173 -11.55 6.89 -5.78
C MET A 173 -10.85 7.80 -6.79
N THR A 174 -9.60 8.14 -6.53
CA THR A 174 -8.83 8.98 -7.46
C THR A 174 -8.42 8.22 -8.70
N LEU A 175 -7.97 6.97 -8.56
CA LEU A 175 -7.66 6.09 -9.68
C LEU A 175 -8.89 5.79 -10.54
N ASP A 176 -10.07 5.59 -9.93
CA ASP A 176 -11.33 5.45 -10.65
C ASP A 176 -11.65 6.67 -11.53
N ARG A 177 -11.50 7.87 -10.97
CA ARG A 177 -11.69 9.11 -11.74
C ARG A 177 -10.70 9.25 -12.89
N LEU A 178 -9.44 8.89 -12.66
CA LEU A 178 -8.39 8.93 -13.67
C LEU A 178 -8.66 7.91 -14.80
N ALA A 179 -9.02 6.67 -14.44
CA ALA A 179 -9.27 5.61 -15.42
C ALA A 179 -10.43 5.92 -16.38
N ARG A 180 -11.33 6.83 -15.98
CA ARG A 180 -12.44 7.30 -16.83
C ARG A 180 -12.12 8.49 -17.72
N LYS A 181 -10.92 9.10 -17.58
CA LYS A 181 -10.55 10.21 -18.46
C LYS A 181 -10.42 9.72 -19.92
N PRO A 182 -11.12 10.37 -20.88
CA PRO A 182 -10.91 10.07 -22.28
C PRO A 182 -9.43 10.30 -22.62
N LEU A 183 -8.89 9.52 -23.53
CA LEU A 183 -7.49 9.57 -23.98
C LEU A 183 -6.44 8.95 -23.04
N LEU A 184 -6.71 8.68 -21.77
CA LEU A 184 -5.69 8.09 -20.89
C LEU A 184 -5.19 6.74 -21.42
N GLY A 185 -6.09 5.87 -21.88
CA GLY A 185 -5.71 4.58 -22.48
C GLY A 185 -4.89 4.74 -23.77
N ALA A 186 -5.18 5.75 -24.61
CA ALA A 186 -4.40 6.05 -25.79
C ALA A 186 -3.01 6.58 -25.42
N THR A 187 -2.93 7.46 -24.43
CA THR A 187 -1.66 7.98 -23.90
C THR A 187 -0.79 6.86 -23.35
N LEU A 188 -1.34 5.96 -22.52
CA LEU A 188 -0.60 4.81 -22.00
C LEU A 188 -0.04 3.94 -23.15
N LYS A 189 -0.84 3.64 -24.17
CA LYS A 189 -0.35 2.89 -25.34
C LYS A 189 0.79 3.60 -26.05
N LEU A 190 0.73 4.91 -26.19
CA LEU A 190 1.74 5.70 -26.88
C LEU A 190 3.08 5.70 -26.13
N ILE A 191 3.05 5.78 -24.80
CA ILE A 191 4.28 5.83 -23.98
C ILE A 191 4.83 4.45 -23.62
N SER A 192 4.14 3.36 -23.93
CA SER A 192 4.54 1.98 -23.59
C SER A 192 5.92 1.63 -24.12
N GLY A 193 6.15 1.81 -25.43
CA GLY A 193 7.45 1.53 -26.06
C GLY A 193 8.59 2.33 -25.44
N PRO A 194 8.50 3.68 -25.38
CA PRO A 194 9.50 4.52 -24.72
C PRO A 194 9.77 4.13 -23.27
N ALA A 195 8.74 3.77 -22.48
CA ALA A 195 8.92 3.38 -21.08
C ALA A 195 9.73 2.09 -20.93
N HIS A 196 9.44 1.07 -21.76
CA HIS A 196 10.22 -0.17 -21.77
C HIS A 196 11.68 0.05 -22.22
N LEU A 197 11.91 0.88 -23.23
CA LEU A 197 13.25 1.23 -23.70
C LEU A 197 14.05 2.02 -22.65
N ALA A 198 13.37 2.82 -21.81
CA ALA A 198 13.97 3.51 -20.68
C ALA A 198 14.23 2.59 -19.46
N GLY A 199 13.91 1.29 -19.55
CA GLY A 199 14.07 0.34 -18.46
C GLY A 199 13.04 0.50 -17.34
N LEU A 200 11.87 1.10 -17.63
CA LEU A 200 10.75 1.30 -16.69
C LEU A 200 9.62 0.28 -16.92
N GLY A 201 9.94 -0.88 -17.50
CA GLY A 201 8.95 -1.85 -17.96
C GLY A 201 8.08 -2.42 -16.84
N GLU A 202 8.65 -2.72 -15.68
CA GLU A 202 7.92 -3.28 -14.53
C GLU A 202 6.89 -2.27 -14.00
N LEU A 203 7.33 -1.02 -13.75
CA LEU A 203 6.47 0.05 -13.29
C LEU A 203 5.36 0.34 -14.31
N PHE A 204 5.72 0.39 -15.60
CA PHE A 204 4.75 0.67 -16.65
C PHE A 204 3.70 -0.44 -16.77
N THR A 205 4.12 -1.71 -16.73
CA THR A 205 3.22 -2.87 -16.76
C THR A 205 2.24 -2.86 -15.59
N PHE A 206 2.72 -2.52 -14.39
CA PHE A 206 1.88 -2.35 -13.21
C PHE A 206 0.82 -1.26 -13.41
N VAL A 207 1.22 -0.06 -13.89
CA VAL A 207 0.30 1.05 -14.15
C VAL A 207 -0.72 0.69 -15.22
N GLU A 208 -0.31 0.03 -16.32
CA GLU A 208 -1.20 -0.40 -17.40
C GLU A 208 -2.22 -1.44 -16.91
N ARG A 209 -1.79 -2.42 -16.10
CA ARG A 209 -2.69 -3.41 -15.48
C ARG A 209 -3.70 -2.72 -14.57
N GLY A 210 -3.26 -1.83 -13.69
CA GLY A 210 -4.12 -1.06 -12.80
C GLY A 210 -5.16 -0.24 -13.58
N TYR A 211 -4.74 0.47 -14.63
CA TYR A 211 -5.64 1.20 -15.52
C TYR A 211 -6.70 0.28 -16.13
N ARG A 212 -6.28 -0.87 -16.68
CA ARG A 212 -7.17 -1.81 -17.38
C ARG A 212 -8.25 -2.37 -16.46
N VAL A 213 -7.87 -2.76 -15.22
CA VAL A 213 -8.84 -3.32 -14.26
C VAL A 213 -9.80 -2.25 -13.73
N CYS A 214 -9.32 -1.02 -13.45
CA CYS A 214 -10.18 0.09 -13.05
C CYS A 214 -11.15 0.50 -14.18
N HIS A 215 -10.67 0.54 -15.41
CA HIS A 215 -11.51 0.86 -16.57
C HIS A 215 -12.58 -0.20 -16.82
N HIS A 216 -12.24 -1.49 -16.68
CA HIS A 216 -13.19 -2.61 -16.79
C HIS A 216 -14.28 -2.57 -15.71
N MET A 217 -13.88 -2.31 -14.47
CA MET A 217 -14.79 -2.23 -13.32
C MET A 217 -15.82 -1.09 -13.48
N GLY A 218 -15.46 0.00 -14.13
CA GLY A 218 -16.26 1.21 -14.23
C GLY A 218 -16.26 1.98 -12.91
N ARG A 219 -17.44 2.35 -12.38
CA ARG A 219 -17.50 3.10 -11.11
C ARG A 219 -17.09 2.22 -9.91
N ALA A 220 -16.11 2.70 -9.15
CA ALA A 220 -15.53 1.96 -8.03
C ALA A 220 -16.23 2.19 -6.67
N ASN A 221 -17.21 3.11 -6.57
CA ASN A 221 -17.80 3.52 -5.30
C ASN A 221 -18.25 2.32 -4.45
N GLU A 222 -19.12 1.47 -4.98
CA GLU A 222 -19.67 0.30 -4.27
C GLU A 222 -18.57 -0.68 -3.86
N PHE A 223 -17.59 -0.91 -4.74
CA PHE A 223 -16.44 -1.76 -4.47
C PHE A 223 -15.60 -1.23 -3.30
N LEU A 224 -15.25 0.06 -3.32
CA LEU A 224 -14.43 0.68 -2.30
C LEU A 224 -15.17 0.83 -0.97
N GLU A 225 -16.45 1.19 -1.00
CA GLU A 225 -17.30 1.27 0.20
C GLU A 225 -17.45 -0.10 0.88
N THR A 226 -17.61 -1.17 0.09
CA THR A 226 -17.68 -2.52 0.60
C THR A 226 -16.40 -2.93 1.32
N ILE A 227 -15.24 -2.70 0.68
CA ILE A 227 -13.93 -2.99 1.28
C ILE A 227 -13.72 -2.14 2.55
N ALA A 228 -13.92 -0.83 2.48
CA ALA A 228 -13.72 0.08 3.61
C ALA A 228 -14.59 -0.30 4.81
N SER A 229 -15.86 -0.62 4.58
CA SER A 229 -16.80 -1.03 5.63
C SER A 229 -16.36 -2.33 6.30
N ARG A 230 -16.06 -3.38 5.51
CA ARG A 230 -15.64 -4.69 6.04
C ARG A 230 -14.31 -4.60 6.78
N GLU A 231 -13.30 -3.98 6.18
CA GLU A 231 -11.97 -3.88 6.81
C GLU A 231 -11.99 -3.00 8.06
N THR A 232 -12.85 -1.97 8.11
CA THR A 232 -13.04 -1.17 9.33
C THR A 232 -13.67 -2.00 10.44
N ALA A 233 -14.70 -2.80 10.14
CA ALA A 233 -15.33 -3.68 11.12
C ALA A 233 -14.36 -4.73 11.65
N ILE A 234 -13.57 -5.36 10.77
CA ILE A 234 -12.54 -6.35 11.15
C ILE A 234 -11.46 -5.68 12.01
N MET A 235 -10.96 -4.52 11.62
CA MET A 235 -9.99 -3.76 12.42
C MET A 235 -10.48 -3.50 13.84
N GLN A 236 -11.74 -3.04 13.98
CA GLN A 236 -12.34 -2.74 15.28
C GLN A 236 -12.50 -4.02 16.13
N ALA A 237 -12.96 -5.11 15.53
CA ALA A 237 -13.11 -6.41 16.21
C ALA A 237 -11.75 -6.94 16.69
N LEU A 238 -10.73 -6.91 15.85
CA LEU A 238 -9.37 -7.34 16.21
C LEU A 238 -8.77 -6.51 17.35
N LEU A 239 -8.97 -5.18 17.34
CA LEU A 239 -8.53 -4.30 18.43
C LEU A 239 -9.27 -4.61 19.74
N ALA A 240 -10.52 -5.05 19.66
CA ALA A 240 -11.30 -5.51 20.81
C ALA A 240 -10.96 -6.95 21.25
N GLY A 241 -10.08 -7.66 20.53
CA GLY A 241 -9.65 -9.03 20.85
C GLY A 241 -10.56 -10.14 20.30
N ASP A 242 -11.46 -9.80 19.36
CA ASP A 242 -12.31 -10.77 18.68
C ASP A 242 -11.59 -11.32 17.44
N ASP A 243 -11.18 -12.58 17.49
CA ASP A 243 -10.52 -13.29 16.39
C ASP A 243 -11.50 -14.04 15.48
N THR A 244 -12.77 -14.16 15.88
CA THR A 244 -13.80 -14.89 15.11
C THR A 244 -14.12 -14.23 13.76
N VAL A 245 -13.80 -12.96 13.61
CA VAL A 245 -13.98 -12.19 12.37
C VAL A 245 -13.00 -12.60 11.25
N LEU A 246 -12.04 -13.48 11.53
CA LEU A 246 -11.02 -13.95 10.59
C LEU A 246 -11.31 -15.36 10.03
N ASP A 247 -12.33 -16.04 10.53
CA ASP A 247 -12.75 -17.40 10.14
C ASP A 247 -13.49 -17.46 8.80
#